data_44a0105f413adbd507f27d2dda1cc448
#
_entry.id   44a0105f413adbd507f27d2dda1cc448
#
_cell.length_a   1.000
_cell.length_b   1.000
_cell.length_c   1.000
_cell.angle_alpha   90.00
_cell.angle_beta   90.00
_cell.angle_gamma   90.00
#
_symmetry.space_group_name_H-M   'P 1'
#
loop_
_entity.id
_entity.type
_entity.pdbx_description
1 polymer ?
#
loop_
_entity_poly.entity_id
_entity_poly.type
_entity_poly.pdbx_seq_one_letter_code
_entity_poly.pdbx_strand_id
1 'polypeptide(L)'
;KLNESEEAGMKKVSDWLEELRVEEEESKHILHIIANMSYKGGHGGTVESLEGKIVQDADRLDALGAIGIARTFAYGGAKGRLMYDPTIPPREEMTKEEYRKNNDPSLNHFYEKLLKLKDLMNTNAAKQEAEIRHRYMEQFIEQFMKEWNAQI
;
A
#
# COMPACT_ATOMS: atom_id res chain seq x y z
N LYS A 1 11.41 -3.37 10.81
CA LYS A 1 10.03 -2.89 10.50
C LYS A 1 8.93 -3.92 10.78
N LEU A 2 9.21 -5.18 10.97
CA LEU A 2 8.21 -6.26 10.94
C LEU A 2 7.49 -6.51 12.28
N ASN A 3 7.90 -5.91 13.39
CA ASN A 3 7.35 -6.22 14.73
C ASN A 3 7.16 -5.01 15.65
N GLU A 4 7.26 -3.80 15.15
CA GLU A 4 7.05 -2.62 15.99
C GLU A 4 5.59 -2.14 15.88
N SER A 5 4.98 -1.76 17.01
CA SER A 5 3.65 -1.14 17.03
C SER A 5 3.69 0.21 16.31
N GLU A 6 2.54 0.68 15.80
CA GLU A 6 2.43 2.03 15.22
C GLU A 6 2.91 3.10 16.22
N GLU A 7 2.61 2.92 17.52
CA GLU A 7 3.03 3.81 18.59
C GLU A 7 4.56 3.86 18.75
N ALA A 8 5.24 2.70 18.71
CA ALA A 8 6.69 2.65 18.80
C ALA A 8 7.35 3.33 17.58
N GLY A 9 6.75 3.16 16.38
CA GLY A 9 7.19 3.85 15.17
C GLY A 9 7.02 5.37 15.27
N MET A 10 5.87 5.83 15.74
CA MET A 10 5.58 7.25 15.94
C MET A 10 6.51 7.88 16.99
N LYS A 11 6.75 7.17 18.10
CA LYS A 11 7.68 7.62 19.12
C LYS A 11 9.09 7.83 18.58
N LYS A 12 9.62 6.88 17.80
CA LYS A 12 10.94 7.02 17.18
C LYS A 12 11.05 8.25 16.29
N VAL A 13 10.00 8.53 15.49
CA VAL A 13 9.98 9.73 14.65
C VAL A 13 9.95 10.99 15.51
N SER A 14 9.12 11.03 16.56
CA SER A 14 9.06 12.16 17.48
C SER A 14 10.41 12.42 18.16
N ASP A 15 11.05 11.38 18.70
CA ASP A 15 12.36 11.47 19.34
C ASP A 15 13.43 12.00 18.34
N TRP A 16 13.36 11.57 17.09
CA TRP A 16 14.28 12.02 16.05
C TRP A 16 14.06 13.48 15.62
N LEU A 17 12.80 13.91 15.50
CA LEU A 17 12.47 15.32 15.22
C LEU A 17 12.94 16.26 16.34
N GLU A 18 12.81 15.83 17.59
CA GLU A 18 13.33 16.57 18.75
C GLU A 18 14.87 16.65 18.73
N GLU A 19 15.57 15.56 18.43
CA GLU A 19 17.02 15.53 18.30
C GLU A 19 17.51 16.49 17.21
N LEU A 20 16.80 16.56 16.08
CA LEU A 20 17.07 17.46 14.96
C LEU A 20 16.63 18.90 15.24
N ARG A 21 16.01 19.19 16.39
CA ARG A 21 15.48 20.50 16.77
C ARG A 21 14.51 21.08 15.74
N VAL A 22 13.66 20.23 15.16
CA VAL A 22 12.58 20.69 14.27
C VAL A 22 11.58 21.46 15.10
N GLU A 23 11.09 22.59 14.55
CA GLU A 23 10.08 23.43 15.19
C GLU A 23 8.82 22.61 15.56
N GLU A 24 8.19 22.96 16.68
CA GLU A 24 7.07 22.20 17.25
C GLU A 24 5.90 22.03 16.27
N GLU A 25 5.53 23.10 15.57
CA GLU A 25 4.43 23.09 14.59
C GLU A 25 4.75 22.21 13.38
N GLU A 26 5.98 22.26 12.88
CA GLU A 26 6.45 21.39 11.79
C GLU A 26 6.48 19.92 12.24
N SER A 27 6.95 19.65 13.45
CA SER A 27 6.97 18.33 14.05
C SER A 27 5.57 17.74 14.16
N LYS A 28 4.60 18.50 14.67
CA LYS A 28 3.18 18.11 14.73
C LYS A 28 2.62 17.80 13.35
N HIS A 29 2.94 18.63 12.37
CA HIS A 29 2.49 18.45 10.99
C HIS A 29 3.05 17.16 10.36
N ILE A 30 4.34 16.89 10.51
CA ILE A 30 5.00 15.67 10.04
C ILE A 30 4.39 14.43 10.69
N LEU A 31 4.22 14.44 12.01
CA LEU A 31 3.62 13.33 12.75
C LEU A 31 2.16 13.08 12.32
N HIS A 32 1.40 14.15 12.08
CA HIS A 32 0.02 14.04 11.58
C HIS A 32 -0.01 13.36 10.20
N ILE A 33 0.87 13.74 9.27
CA ILE A 33 0.97 13.10 7.95
C ILE A 33 1.28 11.61 8.10
N ILE A 34 2.30 11.25 8.88
CA ILE A 34 2.72 9.86 9.08
C ILE A 34 1.60 9.00 9.68
N ALA A 35 0.85 9.54 10.64
CA ALA A 35 -0.26 8.84 11.28
C ALA A 35 -1.42 8.53 10.32
N ASN A 36 -1.64 9.37 9.30
CA ASN A 36 -2.81 9.33 8.43
C ASN A 36 -2.52 8.87 6.99
N MET A 37 -1.26 8.74 6.57
CA MET A 37 -0.91 8.41 5.20
C MET A 37 -1.19 6.95 4.80
N SER A 38 -1.22 6.01 5.74
CA SER A 38 -1.32 4.58 5.46
C SER A 38 -2.72 4.16 5.00
N TYR A 39 -2.78 3.22 4.05
CA TYR A 39 -4.03 2.68 3.49
C TYR A 39 -4.92 1.97 4.53
N LYS A 40 -4.34 1.18 5.43
CA LYS A 40 -5.02 0.46 6.55
C LYS A 40 -6.30 -0.31 6.13
N GLY A 41 -6.31 -0.94 4.94
CA GLY A 41 -7.48 -1.68 4.45
C GLY A 41 -8.64 -0.78 3.97
N GLY A 42 -8.37 0.46 3.59
CA GLY A 42 -9.40 1.46 3.25
C GLY A 42 -9.84 2.33 4.44
N HIS A 43 -9.39 2.00 5.65
CA HIS A 43 -9.69 2.72 6.89
C HIS A 43 -8.58 3.72 7.28
N GLY A 44 -7.80 4.20 6.31
CA GLY A 44 -6.78 5.24 6.51
C GLY A 44 -7.39 6.60 6.83
N GLY A 45 -6.63 7.45 7.54
CA GLY A 45 -7.03 8.84 7.78
C GLY A 45 -7.01 9.68 6.49
N THR A 46 -7.66 10.84 6.56
CA THR A 46 -7.57 11.86 5.52
C THR A 46 -6.38 12.77 5.79
N VAL A 47 -5.67 13.16 4.73
CA VAL A 47 -4.59 14.14 4.79
C VAL A 47 -5.04 15.37 4.00
N GLU A 48 -5.15 16.51 4.70
CA GLU A 48 -5.72 17.73 4.10
C GLU A 48 -4.64 18.62 3.47
N SER A 49 -3.45 18.67 4.07
CA SER A 49 -2.35 19.51 3.56
C SER A 49 -1.82 19.03 2.21
N LEU A 50 -1.27 19.94 1.43
CA LEU A 50 -0.70 19.60 0.11
C LEU A 50 0.49 18.66 0.26
N GLU A 51 1.37 18.91 1.21
CA GLU A 51 2.52 18.07 1.52
C GLU A 51 2.09 16.65 1.87
N GLY A 52 1.10 16.52 2.73
CA GLY A 52 0.54 15.22 3.11
C GLY A 52 -0.10 14.48 1.94
N LYS A 53 -0.83 15.18 1.07
CA LYS A 53 -1.38 14.61 -0.17
C LYS A 53 -0.29 14.08 -1.10
N ILE A 54 0.79 14.86 -1.28
CA ILE A 54 1.92 14.46 -2.11
C ILE A 54 2.62 13.22 -1.53
N VAL A 55 2.89 13.21 -0.23
CA VAL A 55 3.54 12.08 0.44
C VAL A 55 2.67 10.82 0.39
N GLN A 56 1.35 10.97 0.60
CA GLN A 56 0.40 9.86 0.51
C GLN A 56 0.31 9.30 -0.92
N ASP A 57 0.31 10.17 -1.93
CA ASP A 57 0.33 9.76 -3.34
C ASP A 57 1.62 9.01 -3.69
N ALA A 58 2.77 9.48 -3.20
CA ALA A 58 4.06 8.81 -3.40
C ALA A 58 4.08 7.39 -2.77
N ASP A 59 3.57 7.23 -1.55
CA ASP A 59 3.45 5.92 -0.89
C ASP A 59 2.54 4.97 -1.69
N ARG A 60 1.43 5.47 -2.20
CA ARG A 60 0.50 4.68 -3.02
C ARG A 60 1.09 4.30 -4.38
N LEU A 61 1.78 5.23 -5.04
CA LEU A 61 2.45 5.00 -6.32
C LEU A 61 3.56 3.95 -6.22
N ASP A 62 4.30 3.93 -5.10
CA ASP A 62 5.34 2.93 -4.82
C ASP A 62 4.78 1.49 -4.73
N ALA A 63 3.48 1.35 -4.44
CA ALA A 63 2.79 0.07 -4.41
C ALA A 63 2.24 -0.36 -5.78
N LEU A 64 2.31 0.47 -6.82
CA LEU A 64 1.75 0.20 -8.14
C LEU A 64 2.83 -0.14 -9.18
N GLY A 65 2.40 -0.70 -10.31
CA GLY A 65 3.24 -1.01 -11.46
C GLY A 65 4.19 -2.18 -11.22
N ALA A 66 5.26 -2.25 -12.03
CA ALA A 66 6.20 -3.36 -12.03
C ALA A 66 6.89 -3.56 -10.67
N ILE A 67 7.29 -2.49 -10.01
CA ILE A 67 7.91 -2.54 -8.67
C ILE A 67 6.90 -3.05 -7.62
N GLY A 68 5.67 -2.57 -7.67
CA GLY A 68 4.59 -3.03 -6.80
C GLY A 68 4.31 -4.53 -6.96
N ILE A 69 4.27 -5.04 -8.20
CA ILE A 69 4.15 -6.46 -8.51
C ILE A 69 5.31 -7.25 -7.87
N ALA A 70 6.55 -6.86 -8.17
CA ALA A 70 7.73 -7.55 -7.66
C ALA A 70 7.76 -7.58 -6.12
N ARG A 71 7.45 -6.46 -5.46
CA ARG A 71 7.38 -6.36 -4.00
C ARG A 71 6.29 -7.26 -3.40
N THR A 72 5.14 -7.35 -4.05
CA THR A 72 4.02 -8.18 -3.58
C THR A 72 4.42 -9.65 -3.53
N PHE A 73 5.03 -10.17 -4.59
CA PHE A 73 5.47 -11.57 -4.64
C PHE A 73 6.70 -11.83 -3.76
N ALA A 74 7.65 -10.90 -3.70
CA ALA A 74 8.80 -11.01 -2.79
C ALA A 74 8.35 -11.06 -1.32
N TYR A 75 7.42 -10.20 -0.92
CA TYR A 75 6.85 -10.23 0.43
C TYR A 75 6.06 -11.51 0.69
N GLY A 76 5.22 -11.92 -0.26
CA GLY A 76 4.45 -13.17 -0.16
C GLY A 76 5.36 -14.38 0.03
N GLY A 77 6.41 -14.51 -0.80
CA GLY A 77 7.41 -15.57 -0.69
C GLY A 77 8.13 -15.57 0.65
N ALA A 78 8.54 -14.40 1.15
CA ALA A 78 9.17 -14.26 2.47
C ALA A 78 8.23 -14.65 3.64
N LYS A 79 6.92 -14.61 3.42
CA LYS A 79 5.88 -15.03 4.38
C LYS A 79 5.36 -16.45 4.15
N GLY A 80 5.89 -17.18 3.17
CA GLY A 80 5.42 -18.53 2.82
C GLY A 80 4.03 -18.56 2.19
N ARG A 81 3.57 -17.44 1.59
CA ARG A 81 2.27 -17.37 0.91
C ARG A 81 2.35 -18.02 -0.47
N LEU A 82 1.26 -18.64 -0.88
CA LEU A 82 1.10 -19.07 -2.27
C LEU A 82 1.06 -17.85 -3.20
N MET A 83 1.48 -18.02 -4.44
CA MET A 83 1.31 -16.98 -5.46
C MET A 83 -0.17 -16.78 -5.77
N TYR A 84 -0.90 -17.90 -5.98
CA TYR A 84 -2.33 -17.95 -6.29
C TYR A 84 -2.93 -19.27 -5.81
N ASP A 85 -4.21 -19.25 -5.45
CA ASP A 85 -5.01 -20.43 -5.14
C ASP A 85 -6.46 -20.17 -5.63
N PRO A 86 -6.98 -20.93 -6.62
CA PRO A 86 -8.32 -20.72 -7.16
C PRO A 86 -9.43 -21.02 -6.15
N THR A 87 -9.13 -21.71 -5.06
CA THR A 87 -10.11 -22.03 -4.00
C THR A 87 -10.26 -20.93 -2.97
N ILE A 88 -9.35 -19.93 -2.97
CA ILE A 88 -9.34 -18.80 -2.05
C ILE A 88 -9.59 -17.50 -2.82
N PRO A 89 -10.86 -17.07 -2.97
CA PRO A 89 -11.17 -15.84 -3.70
C PRO A 89 -10.70 -14.61 -2.92
N PRO A 90 -10.39 -13.50 -3.65
CA PRO A 90 -10.12 -12.21 -3.02
C PRO A 90 -11.34 -11.74 -2.23
N ARG A 91 -11.09 -11.05 -1.13
CA ARG A 91 -12.14 -10.47 -0.29
C ARG A 91 -12.51 -9.07 -0.77
N GLU A 92 -13.81 -8.77 -0.79
CA GLU A 92 -14.30 -7.44 -1.18
C GLU A 92 -14.11 -6.42 -0.06
N GLU A 93 -14.43 -6.83 1.16
CA GLU A 93 -14.33 -6.01 2.37
C GLU A 93 -13.50 -6.73 3.44
N MET A 94 -12.75 -5.95 4.20
CA MET A 94 -11.92 -6.42 5.31
C MET A 94 -11.90 -5.41 6.43
N THR A 95 -11.96 -5.91 7.66
CA THR A 95 -11.61 -5.10 8.82
C THR A 95 -10.10 -4.82 8.85
N LYS A 96 -9.69 -3.81 9.61
CA LYS A 96 -8.27 -3.48 9.81
C LYS A 96 -7.47 -4.66 10.38
N GLU A 97 -8.08 -5.46 11.24
CA GLU A 97 -7.46 -6.65 11.85
C GLU A 97 -7.30 -7.79 10.85
N GLU A 98 -8.31 -8.06 10.04
CA GLU A 98 -8.26 -9.06 8.98
C GLU A 98 -7.22 -8.70 7.94
N TYR A 99 -7.13 -7.42 7.55
CA TYR A 99 -6.09 -6.94 6.64
C TYR A 99 -4.68 -7.20 7.18
N ARG A 100 -4.45 -6.96 8.49
CA ARG A 100 -3.14 -7.18 9.13
C ARG A 100 -2.77 -8.66 9.28
N LYS A 101 -3.74 -9.52 9.57
CA LYS A 101 -3.54 -10.96 9.78
C LYS A 101 -3.65 -11.79 8.52
N ASN A 102 -3.87 -11.14 7.38
CA ASN A 102 -4.06 -11.80 6.10
C ASN A 102 -2.86 -12.68 5.72
N ASN A 103 -3.12 -13.94 5.43
CA ASN A 103 -2.18 -14.91 4.89
C ASN A 103 -2.63 -15.48 3.53
N ASP A 104 -3.54 -14.81 2.87
CA ASP A 104 -4.09 -15.22 1.58
C ASP A 104 -3.02 -15.17 0.47
N PRO A 105 -3.28 -15.83 -0.68
CA PRO A 105 -2.37 -15.81 -1.82
C PRO A 105 -1.99 -14.40 -2.25
N SER A 106 -0.75 -14.26 -2.73
CA SER A 106 -0.19 -12.95 -3.11
C SER A 106 -1.02 -12.23 -4.19
N LEU A 107 -1.61 -12.98 -5.14
CA LEU A 107 -2.44 -12.42 -6.19
C LEU A 107 -3.73 -11.78 -5.66
N ASN A 108 -4.29 -12.27 -4.55
CA ASN A 108 -5.48 -11.68 -3.95
C ASN A 108 -5.24 -10.23 -3.51
N HIS A 109 -4.01 -9.91 -3.08
CA HIS A 109 -3.64 -8.55 -2.68
C HIS A 109 -3.82 -7.50 -3.79
N PHE A 110 -3.74 -7.90 -5.05
CA PHE A 110 -4.00 -7.01 -6.17
C PHE A 110 -5.46 -6.53 -6.15
N TYR A 111 -6.41 -7.44 -6.00
CA TYR A 111 -7.85 -7.13 -5.98
C TYR A 111 -8.27 -6.47 -4.67
N GLU A 112 -7.70 -6.91 -3.56
CA GLU A 112 -8.05 -6.42 -2.22
C GLU A 112 -7.55 -5.01 -1.95
N LYS A 113 -6.41 -4.62 -2.56
CA LYS A 113 -5.79 -3.31 -2.33
C LYS A 113 -5.29 -2.62 -3.59
N LEU A 114 -4.35 -3.25 -4.32
CA LEU A 114 -3.50 -2.50 -5.25
C LEU A 114 -4.30 -1.87 -6.39
N LEU A 115 -5.25 -2.60 -6.97
CA LEU A 115 -6.12 -2.09 -8.04
C LEU A 115 -7.06 -0.96 -7.57
N LYS A 116 -7.32 -0.84 -6.27
CA LYS A 116 -8.15 0.23 -5.70
C LYS A 116 -7.39 1.53 -5.48
N LEU A 117 -6.04 1.49 -5.48
CA LEU A 117 -5.22 2.65 -5.10
C LEU A 117 -5.27 3.79 -6.11
N LYS A 118 -5.47 3.53 -7.41
CA LYS A 118 -5.52 4.59 -8.42
C LYS A 118 -6.62 5.60 -8.15
N ASP A 119 -7.78 5.13 -7.68
CA ASP A 119 -8.95 5.98 -7.42
C ASP A 119 -8.82 6.80 -6.14
N LEU A 120 -7.79 6.50 -5.34
CA LEU A 120 -7.50 7.19 -4.09
C LEU A 120 -6.41 8.26 -4.22
N MET A 121 -5.88 8.51 -5.44
CA MET A 121 -4.87 9.54 -5.66
C MET A 121 -5.44 10.94 -5.47
N ASN A 122 -4.66 11.79 -4.81
CA ASN A 122 -5.06 13.14 -4.47
C ASN A 122 -4.75 14.12 -5.62
N THR A 123 -3.51 14.12 -6.11
CA THR A 123 -3.01 15.07 -7.09
C THR A 123 -3.21 14.61 -8.53
N ASN A 124 -3.34 15.56 -9.47
CA ASN A 124 -3.50 15.23 -10.89
C ASN A 124 -2.29 14.49 -11.47
N ALA A 125 -1.07 14.86 -11.04
CA ALA A 125 0.15 14.18 -11.46
C ALA A 125 0.15 12.72 -11.02
N ALA A 126 -0.22 12.45 -9.76
CA ALA A 126 -0.30 11.09 -9.25
C ALA A 126 -1.41 10.27 -9.92
N LYS A 127 -2.56 10.88 -10.23
CA LYS A 127 -3.64 10.21 -10.97
C LYS A 127 -3.19 9.73 -12.34
N GLN A 128 -2.46 10.57 -13.09
CA GLN A 128 -1.94 10.21 -14.40
C GLN A 128 -0.94 9.06 -14.33
N GLU A 129 0.00 9.13 -13.41
CA GLU A 129 1.01 8.08 -13.22
C GLU A 129 0.38 6.77 -12.69
N ALA A 130 -0.57 6.87 -11.76
CA ALA A 130 -1.30 5.72 -11.23
C ALA A 130 -2.09 4.98 -12.31
N GLU A 131 -2.68 5.68 -13.27
CA GLU A 131 -3.41 5.09 -14.40
C GLU A 131 -2.48 4.25 -15.30
N ILE A 132 -1.26 4.73 -15.54
CA ILE A 132 -0.26 3.99 -16.33
C ILE A 132 0.16 2.71 -15.58
N ARG A 133 0.50 2.83 -14.30
CA ARG A 133 0.93 1.70 -13.47
C ARG A 133 -0.17 0.69 -13.23
N HIS A 134 -1.40 1.16 -13.07
CA HIS A 134 -2.58 0.32 -12.91
C HIS A 134 -2.83 -0.56 -14.14
N ARG A 135 -2.86 0.03 -15.35
CA ARG A 135 -3.00 -0.73 -16.60
C ARG A 135 -1.92 -1.79 -16.78
N TYR A 136 -0.69 -1.48 -16.40
CA TYR A 136 0.38 -2.47 -16.44
C TYR A 136 0.10 -3.65 -15.48
N MET A 137 -0.46 -3.38 -14.30
CA MET A 137 -0.84 -4.44 -13.36
C MET A 137 -2.00 -5.29 -13.86
N GLU A 138 -2.99 -4.69 -14.50
CA GLU A 138 -4.10 -5.43 -15.13
C GLU A 138 -3.58 -6.37 -16.23
N GLN A 139 -2.69 -5.89 -17.10
CA GLN A 139 -2.04 -6.71 -18.12
C GLN A 139 -1.22 -7.86 -17.52
N PHE A 140 -0.49 -7.59 -16.45
CA PHE A 140 0.24 -8.63 -15.74
C PHE A 140 -0.71 -9.72 -15.19
N ILE A 141 -1.81 -9.33 -14.55
CA ILE A 141 -2.79 -10.28 -14.00
C ILE A 141 -3.42 -11.11 -15.13
N GLU A 142 -3.81 -10.46 -16.22
CA GLU A 142 -4.36 -11.16 -17.39
C GLU A 142 -3.38 -12.22 -17.93
N GLN A 143 -2.11 -11.85 -18.11
CA GLN A 143 -1.08 -12.75 -18.59
C GLN A 143 -0.80 -13.88 -17.58
N PHE A 144 -0.70 -13.55 -16.30
CA PHE A 144 -0.54 -14.54 -15.21
C PHE A 144 -1.65 -15.59 -15.24
N MET A 145 -2.92 -15.15 -15.37
CA MET A 145 -4.05 -16.07 -15.38
C MET A 145 -4.12 -16.93 -16.64
N LYS A 146 -3.71 -16.41 -17.81
CA LYS A 146 -3.58 -17.21 -19.03
C LYS A 146 -2.57 -18.35 -18.85
N GLU A 147 -1.38 -18.02 -18.34
CA GLU A 147 -0.33 -19.00 -18.10
C GLU A 147 -0.75 -20.03 -17.03
N TRP A 148 -1.36 -19.57 -15.94
CA TRP A 148 -1.85 -20.46 -14.88
C TRP A 148 -2.86 -21.47 -15.38
N ASN A 149 -3.78 -21.05 -16.24
CA ASN A 149 -4.83 -21.90 -16.82
C ASN A 149 -4.37 -22.66 -18.08
N ALA A 150 -3.09 -22.60 -18.46
CA ALA A 150 -2.54 -23.15 -19.69
C ALA A 150 -3.31 -22.74 -20.97
N GLN A 151 -3.83 -21.52 -20.99
CA GLN A 151 -4.48 -20.92 -22.15
C GLN A 151 -3.39 -20.30 -23.06
N ILE A 152 -3.16 -20.95 -24.19
CA ILE A 152 -2.17 -20.52 -25.20
C ILE A 152 -2.84 -19.58 -26.21
#